data_709453f6af428454356a6bdc1ffc2e6e
#
_entry.id   709453f6af428454356a6bdc1ffc2e6e
#
_cell.length_a   1.000
_cell.length_b   1.000
_cell.length_c   1.000
_cell.angle_alpha   90.00
_cell.angle_beta   90.00
_cell.angle_gamma   90.00
#
_symmetry.space_group_name_H-M   'P 1'
#
loop_
_entity.id
_entity.type
_entity.pdbx_description
1 polymer ?
#
loop_
_entity_poly.entity_id
_entity_poly.type
_entity_poly.pdbx_seq_one_letter_code
_entity_poly.pdbx_strand_id
1 'polypeptide(L)'
;FDAMLSKTAAEVNDLFGKYRLSEALMAVYKLFWDEFSSWYLEMIKPAYGQPIDKVTYEKTLGFFDTLLKLLHPFMPFITEELWQHIYERKDGESIMVQTLKVAENYDEAIIAKFEVVKEVIGGIRTIRLQKNIAQKETLSLEVIGENPVAAFDSVIAKLCNLSAITTVSNKADGAAAFMVGTTEYAVPLGNLINVEEELKKL
;
A
#
# COMPACT_ATOMS: atom_id res chain seq x y z
N PHE A 1 6.09 4.69 -1.35
CA PHE A 1 5.16 5.51 -2.14
C PHE A 1 5.90 6.51 -3.03
N ASP A 2 6.94 7.17 -2.55
CA ASP A 2 7.72 8.17 -3.30
C ASP A 2 8.17 7.67 -4.69
N ALA A 3 8.76 6.48 -4.77
CA ALA A 3 9.16 5.86 -6.03
C ALA A 3 7.97 5.62 -6.98
N MET A 4 6.81 5.20 -6.46
CA MET A 4 5.61 5.00 -7.25
C MET A 4 5.04 6.33 -7.76
N LEU A 5 5.04 7.37 -6.92
CA LEU A 5 4.64 8.73 -7.31
C LEU A 5 5.53 9.27 -8.44
N SER A 6 6.85 9.12 -8.31
CA SER A 6 7.82 9.55 -9.32
C SER A 6 7.63 8.81 -10.64
N LYS A 7 7.47 7.47 -10.59
CA LYS A 7 7.19 6.63 -11.76
C LYS A 7 5.93 7.09 -12.48
N THR A 8 4.83 7.25 -11.74
CA THR A 8 3.54 7.65 -12.34
C THR A 8 3.59 9.09 -12.88
N ALA A 9 4.30 10.01 -12.21
CA ALA A 9 4.47 11.36 -12.73
C ALA A 9 5.22 11.38 -14.07
N ALA A 10 6.26 10.54 -14.22
CA ALA A 10 6.97 10.39 -15.49
C ALA A 10 6.08 9.77 -16.57
N GLU A 11 5.30 8.74 -16.25
CA GLU A 11 4.33 8.13 -17.16
C GLU A 11 3.27 9.14 -17.62
N VAL A 12 2.68 9.89 -16.71
CA VAL A 12 1.69 10.93 -17.00
C VAL A 12 2.28 11.99 -17.94
N ASN A 13 3.50 12.45 -17.67
CA ASN A 13 4.18 13.42 -18.54
C ASN A 13 4.39 12.89 -19.97
N ASP A 14 4.82 11.63 -20.14
CA ASP A 14 4.94 10.97 -21.44
C ASP A 14 3.59 10.84 -22.16
N LEU A 15 2.54 10.43 -21.43
CA LEU A 15 1.19 10.30 -21.97
C LEU A 15 0.60 11.64 -22.42
N PHE A 16 0.85 12.72 -21.67
CA PHE A 16 0.47 14.08 -22.10
C PHE A 16 1.19 14.49 -23.39
N GLY A 17 2.50 14.21 -23.49
CA GLY A 17 3.27 14.46 -24.72
C GLY A 17 2.75 13.71 -25.93
N LYS A 18 2.09 12.56 -25.72
CA LYS A 18 1.46 11.72 -26.76
C LYS A 18 -0.03 12.01 -26.95
N TYR A 19 -0.59 13.00 -26.27
CA TYR A 19 -2.03 13.35 -26.27
C TYR A 19 -2.95 12.22 -25.82
N ARG A 20 -2.45 11.26 -25.00
CA ARG A 20 -3.21 10.12 -24.46
C ARG A 20 -3.84 10.47 -23.10
N LEU A 21 -4.74 11.47 -23.12
CA LEU A 21 -5.26 12.09 -21.89
C LEU A 21 -6.09 11.12 -21.03
N SER A 22 -6.86 10.21 -21.63
CA SER A 22 -7.66 9.23 -20.87
C SER A 22 -6.79 8.25 -20.10
N GLU A 23 -5.64 7.87 -20.67
CA GLU A 23 -4.70 6.97 -20.02
C GLU A 23 -3.92 7.70 -18.92
N ALA A 24 -3.55 8.96 -19.15
CA ALA A 24 -2.96 9.82 -18.13
C ALA A 24 -3.90 9.96 -16.92
N LEU A 25 -5.18 10.23 -17.14
CA LEU A 25 -6.17 10.28 -16.07
C LEU A 25 -6.28 8.95 -15.32
N MET A 26 -6.29 7.81 -16.04
CA MET A 26 -6.36 6.50 -15.41
C MET A 26 -5.11 6.19 -14.57
N ALA A 27 -3.92 6.60 -15.01
CA ALA A 27 -2.70 6.45 -14.23
C ALA A 27 -2.76 7.27 -12.93
N VAL A 28 -3.22 8.54 -12.99
CA VAL A 28 -3.43 9.39 -11.80
C VAL A 28 -4.49 8.79 -10.88
N TYR A 29 -5.60 8.29 -11.44
CA TYR A 29 -6.67 7.66 -10.66
C TYR A 29 -6.15 6.45 -9.86
N LYS A 30 -5.42 5.53 -10.51
CA LYS A 30 -4.83 4.36 -9.86
C LYS A 30 -3.84 4.77 -8.77
N LEU A 31 -2.96 5.72 -9.06
CA LEU A 31 -2.01 6.23 -8.07
C LEU A 31 -2.73 6.80 -6.84
N PHE A 32 -3.77 7.58 -7.05
CA PHE A 32 -4.51 8.22 -5.96
C PHE A 32 -5.34 7.21 -5.17
N TRP A 33 -6.12 6.39 -5.87
CA TRP A 33 -7.08 5.49 -5.23
C TRP A 33 -6.42 4.23 -4.68
N ASP A 34 -5.66 3.53 -5.52
CA ASP A 34 -5.08 2.26 -5.13
C ASP A 34 -3.82 2.46 -4.26
N GLU A 35 -2.85 3.24 -4.73
CA GLU A 35 -1.55 3.32 -4.07
C GLU A 35 -1.55 4.27 -2.87
N PHE A 36 -2.10 5.47 -3.01
CA PHE A 36 -2.12 6.44 -1.92
C PHE A 36 -3.18 6.11 -0.87
N SER A 37 -4.45 6.02 -1.28
CA SER A 37 -5.55 5.85 -0.34
C SER A 37 -5.60 4.44 0.26
N SER A 38 -5.50 3.39 -0.59
CA SER A 38 -5.69 2.02 -0.13
C SER A 38 -4.47 1.42 0.55
N TRP A 39 -3.25 1.87 0.19
CA TRP A 39 -2.02 1.33 0.75
C TRP A 39 -1.27 2.33 1.62
N TYR A 40 -0.83 3.46 1.04
CA TYR A 40 0.07 4.36 1.77
C TYR A 40 -0.58 4.91 3.04
N LEU A 41 -1.79 5.44 2.98
CA LEU A 41 -2.47 6.00 4.15
C LEU A 41 -2.72 4.93 5.22
N GLU A 42 -3.05 3.70 4.85
CA GLU A 42 -3.24 2.62 5.81
C GLU A 42 -1.92 2.19 6.49
N MET A 43 -0.81 2.21 5.74
CA MET A 43 0.51 1.91 6.31
C MET A 43 0.95 2.93 7.36
N ILE A 44 0.74 4.23 7.10
CA ILE A 44 1.18 5.32 7.99
C ILE A 44 0.21 5.63 9.12
N LYS A 45 -1.03 5.13 9.06
CA LYS A 45 -2.06 5.38 10.07
C LYS A 45 -1.53 5.02 11.47
N PRO A 46 -1.49 5.96 12.44
CA PRO A 46 -1.04 5.66 13.79
C PRO A 46 -2.03 4.72 14.51
N ALA A 47 -1.62 4.16 15.65
CA ALA A 47 -2.54 3.46 16.52
C ALA A 47 -3.68 4.38 16.96
N TYR A 48 -4.86 3.81 17.24
CA TYR A 48 -6.03 4.58 17.63
C TYR A 48 -5.72 5.50 18.83
N GLY A 49 -6.08 6.78 18.68
CA GLY A 49 -5.85 7.80 19.71
C GLY A 49 -4.40 8.32 19.79
N GLN A 50 -3.50 7.86 18.93
CA GLN A 50 -2.13 8.36 18.87
C GLN A 50 -1.99 9.40 17.74
N PRO A 51 -1.20 10.46 17.93
CA PRO A 51 -0.92 11.41 16.86
C PRO A 51 0.02 10.79 15.81
N ILE A 52 -0.07 11.30 14.59
CA ILE A 52 0.95 11.02 13.56
C ILE A 52 2.22 11.83 13.87
N ASP A 53 3.39 11.27 13.59
CA ASP A 53 4.64 12.01 13.74
C ASP A 53 4.77 13.11 12.65
N LYS A 54 5.50 14.18 13.00
CA LYS A 54 5.64 15.36 12.16
C LYS A 54 6.25 15.06 10.79
N VAL A 55 7.27 14.20 10.74
CA VAL A 55 7.99 13.88 9.50
C VAL A 55 7.08 13.14 8.52
N THR A 56 6.35 12.13 9.00
CA THR A 56 5.37 11.39 8.21
C THR A 56 4.24 12.30 7.76
N TYR A 57 3.73 13.18 8.62
CA TYR A 57 2.69 14.14 8.28
C TYR A 57 3.13 15.10 7.16
N GLU A 58 4.29 15.75 7.31
CA GLU A 58 4.82 16.68 6.31
C GLU A 58 5.10 16.00 4.96
N LYS A 59 5.66 14.79 4.98
CA LYS A 59 5.82 13.99 3.76
C LYS A 59 4.50 13.67 3.08
N THR A 60 3.49 13.31 3.87
CA THR A 60 2.16 13.00 3.34
C THR A 60 1.53 14.21 2.67
N LEU A 61 1.66 15.39 3.28
CA LEU A 61 1.20 16.65 2.66
C LEU A 61 1.94 16.94 1.36
N GLY A 62 3.26 16.70 1.29
CA GLY A 62 4.04 16.87 0.07
C GLY A 62 3.60 15.90 -1.05
N PHE A 63 3.30 14.66 -0.71
CA PHE A 63 2.73 13.71 -1.68
C PHE A 63 1.34 14.14 -2.15
N PHE A 64 0.51 14.60 -1.23
CA PHE A 64 -0.82 15.07 -1.57
C PHE A 64 -0.79 16.32 -2.46
N ASP A 65 0.10 17.28 -2.20
CA ASP A 65 0.36 18.45 -3.06
C ASP A 65 0.70 18.00 -4.50
N THR A 66 1.58 17.00 -4.64
CA THR A 66 1.97 16.48 -5.95
C THR A 66 0.79 15.77 -6.65
N LEU A 67 0.01 14.98 -5.91
CA LEU A 67 -1.20 14.33 -6.43
C LEU A 67 -2.24 15.34 -6.91
N LEU A 68 -2.43 16.44 -6.18
CA LEU A 68 -3.34 17.51 -6.60
C LEU A 68 -2.88 18.17 -7.90
N LYS A 69 -1.55 18.39 -8.07
CA LYS A 69 -0.98 18.93 -9.30
C LYS A 69 -1.16 17.98 -10.49
N LEU A 70 -0.99 16.67 -10.29
CA LEU A 70 -1.24 15.66 -11.33
C LEU A 70 -2.72 15.60 -11.73
N LEU A 71 -3.62 15.76 -10.77
CA LEU A 71 -5.06 15.69 -10.99
C LEU A 71 -5.64 17.02 -11.55
N HIS A 72 -4.98 18.14 -11.31
CA HIS A 72 -5.49 19.48 -11.63
C HIS A 72 -5.94 19.67 -13.08
N PRO A 73 -5.23 19.16 -14.12
CA PRO A 73 -5.69 19.29 -15.50
C PRO A 73 -7.06 18.67 -15.78
N PHE A 74 -7.49 17.73 -14.95
CA PHE A 74 -8.77 17.01 -15.11
C PHE A 74 -9.87 17.52 -14.18
N MET A 75 -9.50 18.02 -13.00
CA MET A 75 -10.44 18.45 -11.96
C MET A 75 -9.99 19.80 -11.33
N PRO A 76 -9.99 20.89 -12.11
CA PRO A 76 -9.32 22.13 -11.71
C PRO A 76 -9.93 22.78 -10.45
N PHE A 77 -11.23 22.74 -10.27
CA PHE A 77 -11.88 23.46 -9.16
C PHE A 77 -11.60 22.81 -7.81
N ILE A 78 -11.84 21.52 -7.67
CA ILE A 78 -11.66 20.82 -6.40
C ILE A 78 -10.18 20.75 -6.00
N THR A 79 -9.28 20.59 -6.97
CA THR A 79 -7.84 20.55 -6.69
C THR A 79 -7.29 21.90 -6.27
N GLU A 80 -7.78 23.00 -6.85
CA GLU A 80 -7.45 24.36 -6.39
C GLU A 80 -7.92 24.56 -4.96
N GLU A 81 -9.17 24.26 -4.68
CA GLU A 81 -9.77 24.41 -3.33
C GLU A 81 -8.97 23.66 -2.28
N LEU A 82 -8.69 22.36 -2.50
CA LEU A 82 -7.90 21.55 -1.58
C LEU A 82 -6.46 22.07 -1.45
N TRP A 83 -5.85 22.50 -2.55
CA TRP A 83 -4.49 23.00 -2.56
C TRP A 83 -4.33 24.30 -1.73
N GLN A 84 -5.34 25.17 -1.75
CA GLN A 84 -5.36 26.36 -0.92
C GLN A 84 -5.45 26.03 0.58
N HIS A 85 -6.05 24.90 0.96
CA HIS A 85 -6.27 24.51 2.36
C HIS A 85 -5.13 23.70 2.98
N ILE A 86 -4.26 23.05 2.18
CA ILE A 86 -3.19 22.22 2.75
C ILE A 86 -2.02 22.99 3.33
N TYR A 87 -1.83 24.25 2.90
CA TYR A 87 -0.82 25.16 3.42
C TYR A 87 -1.37 26.59 3.42
N GLU A 88 -0.81 27.43 4.29
CA GLU A 88 -1.06 28.86 4.19
C GLU A 88 -0.49 29.41 2.87
N ARG A 89 -1.33 30.07 2.08
CA ARG A 89 -1.00 30.63 0.78
C ARG A 89 -1.10 32.16 0.83
N LYS A 90 -0.31 32.82 0.00
CA LYS A 90 -0.46 34.26 -0.21
C LYS A 90 -1.62 34.52 -1.14
N ASP A 91 -2.21 35.69 -0.98
CA ASP A 91 -3.28 36.15 -1.89
C ASP A 91 -2.80 36.13 -3.35
N GLY A 92 -3.57 35.48 -4.23
CA GLY A 92 -3.24 35.33 -5.65
C GLY A 92 -2.37 34.13 -6.02
N GLU A 93 -1.90 33.32 -5.05
CA GLU A 93 -1.27 32.02 -5.37
C GLU A 93 -2.32 31.03 -5.84
N SER A 94 -2.00 30.28 -6.91
CA SER A 94 -2.87 29.26 -7.49
C SER A 94 -2.06 28.05 -7.93
N ILE A 95 -2.65 26.85 -7.79
CA ILE A 95 -2.09 25.59 -8.30
C ILE A 95 -1.92 25.62 -9.81
N MET A 96 -2.75 26.39 -10.52
CA MET A 96 -2.75 26.51 -11.98
C MET A 96 -1.40 26.96 -12.55
N VAL A 97 -0.65 27.80 -11.80
CA VAL A 97 0.65 28.31 -12.23
C VAL A 97 1.83 27.56 -11.60
N GLN A 98 1.56 26.49 -10.86
CA GLN A 98 2.59 25.67 -10.25
C GLN A 98 3.21 24.71 -11.25
N THR A 99 4.52 24.49 -11.12
CA THR A 99 5.22 23.49 -11.92
C THR A 99 5.28 22.15 -11.18
N LEU A 100 5.05 21.06 -11.92
CA LEU A 100 5.31 19.71 -11.43
C LEU A 100 6.76 19.35 -11.76
N LYS A 101 7.54 19.05 -10.73
CA LYS A 101 8.87 18.48 -10.93
C LYS A 101 8.72 16.97 -11.11
N VAL A 102 9.05 16.48 -12.29
CA VAL A 102 9.10 15.03 -12.57
C VAL A 102 10.49 14.52 -12.23
N ALA A 103 10.59 13.53 -11.36
CA ALA A 103 11.85 12.89 -11.04
C ALA A 103 12.34 12.08 -12.25
N GLU A 104 13.61 12.20 -12.58
CA GLU A 104 14.22 11.45 -13.69
C GLU A 104 14.51 10.00 -13.32
N ASN A 105 14.70 9.73 -12.04
CA ASN A 105 15.03 8.41 -11.52
C ASN A 105 14.14 8.04 -10.33
N TYR A 106 13.77 6.78 -10.25
CA TYR A 106 13.04 6.19 -9.13
C TYR A 106 13.50 4.74 -8.90
N ASP A 107 13.32 4.24 -7.69
CA ASP A 107 13.74 2.89 -7.31
C ASP A 107 12.69 1.85 -7.74
N GLU A 108 12.91 1.22 -8.91
CA GLU A 108 12.05 0.15 -9.41
C GLU A 108 12.11 -1.11 -8.53
N ALA A 109 13.24 -1.37 -7.86
CA ALA A 109 13.39 -2.54 -7.03
C ALA A 109 12.51 -2.47 -5.78
N ILE A 110 12.36 -1.28 -5.19
CA ILE A 110 11.45 -1.10 -4.04
C ILE A 110 9.99 -1.22 -4.47
N ILE A 111 9.64 -0.77 -5.67
CA ILE A 111 8.28 -0.94 -6.23
C ILE A 111 7.99 -2.42 -6.40
N ALA A 112 8.89 -3.17 -7.06
CA ALA A 112 8.72 -4.61 -7.26
C ALA A 112 8.63 -5.38 -5.93
N LYS A 113 9.46 -5.05 -4.94
CA LYS A 113 9.37 -5.64 -3.59
C LYS A 113 8.04 -5.35 -2.92
N PHE A 114 7.51 -4.15 -3.09
CA PHE A 114 6.23 -3.80 -2.49
C PHE A 114 5.04 -4.53 -3.15
N GLU A 115 5.11 -4.84 -4.44
CA GLU A 115 4.11 -5.72 -5.08
C GLU A 115 4.09 -7.11 -4.43
N VAL A 116 5.26 -7.69 -4.13
CA VAL A 116 5.34 -8.95 -3.36
C VAL A 116 4.71 -8.80 -1.97
N VAL A 117 4.93 -7.67 -1.28
CA VAL A 117 4.28 -7.38 0.02
C VAL A 117 2.76 -7.38 -0.12
N LYS A 118 2.21 -6.76 -1.16
CA LYS A 118 0.76 -6.75 -1.42
C LYS A 118 0.21 -8.17 -1.63
N GLU A 119 0.93 -9.01 -2.37
CA GLU A 119 0.55 -10.42 -2.59
C GLU A 119 0.56 -11.21 -1.28
N VAL A 120 1.58 -11.04 -0.43
CA VAL A 120 1.65 -11.69 0.90
C VAL A 120 0.47 -11.27 1.76
N ILE A 121 0.17 -9.97 1.84
CA ILE A 121 -0.98 -9.46 2.59
C ILE A 121 -2.30 -10.03 2.02
N GLY A 122 -2.42 -10.11 0.69
CA GLY A 122 -3.55 -10.72 -0.01
C GLY A 122 -3.74 -12.19 0.36
N GLY A 123 -2.65 -12.96 0.38
CA GLY A 123 -2.65 -14.37 0.79
C GLY A 123 -3.15 -14.58 2.22
N ILE A 124 -2.64 -13.77 3.16
CA ILE A 124 -3.08 -13.83 4.57
C ILE A 124 -4.57 -13.48 4.71
N ARG A 125 -5.03 -12.44 4.01
CA ARG A 125 -6.45 -12.05 4.01
C ARG A 125 -7.34 -13.14 3.41
N THR A 126 -6.87 -13.82 2.36
CA THR A 126 -7.57 -14.95 1.75
C THR A 126 -7.70 -16.12 2.72
N ILE A 127 -6.63 -16.47 3.45
CA ILE A 127 -6.69 -17.50 4.50
C ILE A 127 -7.71 -17.11 5.59
N ARG A 128 -7.69 -15.86 6.07
CA ARG A 128 -8.67 -15.39 7.05
C ARG A 128 -10.11 -15.58 6.56
N LEU A 129 -10.38 -15.23 5.30
CA LEU A 129 -11.69 -15.37 4.69
C LEU A 129 -12.09 -16.84 4.58
N GLN A 130 -11.22 -17.69 4.03
CA GLN A 130 -11.49 -19.12 3.83
C GLN A 130 -11.71 -19.88 5.14
N LYS A 131 -10.97 -19.51 6.19
CA LYS A 131 -11.04 -20.14 7.51
C LYS A 131 -11.98 -19.41 8.48
N ASN A 132 -12.70 -18.40 8.01
CA ASN A 132 -13.63 -17.57 8.80
C ASN A 132 -13.00 -16.98 10.08
N ILE A 133 -11.74 -16.53 9.98
CA ILE A 133 -10.98 -15.94 11.07
C ILE A 133 -11.24 -14.43 11.12
N ALA A 134 -11.77 -13.95 12.25
CA ALA A 134 -12.07 -12.53 12.42
C ALA A 134 -10.79 -11.66 12.35
N GLN A 135 -10.91 -10.42 11.84
CA GLN A 135 -9.77 -9.50 11.73
C GLN A 135 -9.12 -9.14 13.08
N LYS A 136 -9.89 -9.20 14.16
CA LYS A 136 -9.40 -8.96 15.53
C LYS A 136 -8.51 -10.07 16.08
N GLU A 137 -8.61 -11.27 15.53
CA GLU A 137 -7.78 -12.41 15.96
C GLU A 137 -6.35 -12.20 15.49
N THR A 138 -5.41 -12.36 16.41
CA THR A 138 -3.99 -12.23 16.11
C THR A 138 -3.45 -13.53 15.55
N LEU A 139 -2.75 -13.48 14.41
CA LEU A 139 -2.10 -14.61 13.78
C LEU A 139 -0.59 -14.51 13.87
N SER A 140 0.11 -15.57 13.51
CA SER A 140 1.54 -15.56 13.19
C SER A 140 1.73 -15.96 11.74
N LEU A 141 2.86 -15.55 11.15
CA LEU A 141 3.25 -15.90 9.79
C LEU A 141 4.60 -16.62 9.83
N GLU A 142 4.68 -17.75 9.19
CA GLU A 142 5.92 -18.49 8.93
C GLU A 142 6.34 -18.25 7.47
N VAL A 143 7.60 -17.91 7.26
CA VAL A 143 8.22 -17.79 5.94
C VAL A 143 9.16 -18.99 5.78
N ILE A 144 8.91 -19.82 4.80
CA ILE A 144 9.71 -21.03 4.59
C ILE A 144 10.92 -20.69 3.72
N GLY A 145 12.10 -20.79 4.29
CA GLY A 145 13.36 -20.43 3.65
C GLY A 145 13.73 -18.98 3.86
N GLU A 146 14.09 -18.25 2.80
CA GLU A 146 14.50 -16.84 2.87
C GLU A 146 13.30 -15.89 2.78
N ASN A 147 13.29 -14.85 3.61
CA ASN A 147 12.25 -13.82 3.55
C ASN A 147 12.69 -12.66 2.62
N PRO A 148 12.18 -12.59 1.38
CA PRO A 148 12.60 -11.56 0.41
C PRO A 148 12.10 -10.16 0.76
N VAL A 149 11.12 -10.06 1.65
CA VAL A 149 10.46 -8.79 2.05
C VAL A 149 10.61 -8.46 3.52
N ALA A 150 11.62 -8.99 4.21
CA ALA A 150 11.86 -8.78 5.64
C ALA A 150 11.87 -7.30 6.06
N ALA A 151 12.32 -6.39 5.19
CA ALA A 151 12.28 -4.95 5.45
C ALA A 151 10.85 -4.39 5.65
N PHE A 152 9.83 -5.13 5.23
CA PHE A 152 8.41 -4.74 5.32
C PHE A 152 7.64 -5.54 6.38
N ASP A 153 8.31 -6.36 7.20
CA ASP A 153 7.65 -7.21 8.20
C ASP A 153 6.76 -6.42 9.16
N SER A 154 7.21 -5.23 9.59
CA SER A 154 6.41 -4.36 10.45
C SER A 154 5.11 -3.89 9.78
N VAL A 155 5.15 -3.63 8.48
CA VAL A 155 3.98 -3.22 7.69
C VAL A 155 3.02 -4.40 7.53
N ILE A 156 3.54 -5.58 7.16
CA ILE A 156 2.75 -6.80 7.01
C ILE A 156 2.08 -7.17 8.34
N ALA A 157 2.85 -7.15 9.44
CA ALA A 157 2.34 -7.45 10.77
C ALA A 157 1.22 -6.50 11.18
N LYS A 158 1.40 -5.20 10.93
CA LYS A 158 0.38 -4.18 11.22
C LYS A 158 -0.90 -4.38 10.41
N LEU A 159 -0.78 -4.53 9.08
CA LEU A 159 -1.95 -4.59 8.18
C LEU A 159 -2.69 -5.93 8.24
N CYS A 160 -2.03 -6.98 8.74
CA CYS A 160 -2.62 -8.30 8.88
C CYS A 160 -2.91 -8.70 10.34
N ASN A 161 -2.67 -7.81 11.32
CA ASN A 161 -2.79 -8.12 12.74
C ASN A 161 -2.01 -9.39 13.13
N LEU A 162 -0.69 -9.38 12.88
CA LEU A 162 0.20 -10.50 13.22
C LEU A 162 0.98 -10.20 14.50
N SER A 163 1.16 -11.23 15.33
CA SER A 163 2.01 -11.20 16.53
C SER A 163 3.49 -11.35 16.21
N ALA A 164 3.80 -12.16 15.18
CA ALA A 164 5.16 -12.45 14.78
C ALA A 164 5.22 -12.86 13.30
N ILE A 165 6.38 -12.61 12.67
CA ILE A 165 6.78 -13.17 11.39
C ILE A 165 8.09 -13.90 11.64
N THR A 166 8.14 -15.19 11.37
CA THR A 166 9.30 -16.05 11.66
C THR A 166 9.74 -16.80 10.41
N THR A 167 11.05 -16.86 10.22
CA THR A 167 11.63 -17.68 9.14
C THR A 167 11.91 -19.08 9.66
N VAL A 168 11.41 -20.09 8.96
CA VAL A 168 11.49 -21.50 9.36
C VAL A 168 11.96 -22.37 8.18
N SER A 169 12.53 -23.53 8.49
CA SER A 169 12.91 -24.50 7.44
C SER A 169 11.73 -25.32 6.96
N ASN A 170 10.77 -25.60 7.84
CA ASN A 170 9.55 -26.35 7.52
C ASN A 170 8.37 -25.68 8.20
N LYS A 171 7.22 -25.70 7.53
CA LYS A 171 5.97 -25.15 8.10
C LYS A 171 5.45 -26.02 9.23
N ALA A 172 4.70 -25.43 10.14
CA ALA A 172 4.01 -26.13 11.22
C ALA A 172 2.93 -27.09 10.65
N ASP A 173 2.71 -28.19 11.36
CA ASP A 173 1.64 -29.14 11.00
C ASP A 173 0.27 -28.46 11.09
N GLY A 174 -0.57 -28.66 10.07
CA GLY A 174 -1.90 -28.04 10.00
C GLY A 174 -1.91 -26.53 9.69
N ALA A 175 -0.78 -25.94 9.32
CA ALA A 175 -0.73 -24.57 8.87
C ALA A 175 -1.37 -24.41 7.48
N ALA A 176 -2.13 -23.33 7.28
CA ALA A 176 -2.59 -22.94 5.95
C ALA A 176 -1.45 -22.26 5.19
N ALA A 177 -1.09 -22.79 4.02
CA ALA A 177 0.02 -22.27 3.24
C ALA A 177 -0.44 -21.64 1.92
N PHE A 178 0.36 -20.71 1.42
CA PHE A 178 0.20 -20.09 0.10
C PHE A 178 1.58 -19.71 -0.46
N MET A 179 1.64 -19.57 -1.78
CA MET A 179 2.87 -19.22 -2.49
C MET A 179 2.81 -17.76 -2.97
N VAL A 180 3.91 -17.04 -2.83
CA VAL A 180 4.12 -15.77 -3.51
C VAL A 180 5.47 -15.84 -4.22
N GLY A 181 5.44 -15.81 -5.54
CA GLY A 181 6.61 -16.11 -6.34
C GLY A 181 7.15 -17.52 -6.03
N THR A 182 8.38 -17.60 -5.57
CA THR A 182 9.06 -18.86 -5.19
C THR A 182 9.08 -19.12 -3.69
N THR A 183 8.53 -18.23 -2.87
CA THR A 183 8.54 -18.32 -1.41
C THR A 183 7.22 -18.87 -0.90
N GLU A 184 7.27 -19.89 -0.06
CA GLU A 184 6.11 -20.42 0.65
C GLU A 184 5.91 -19.66 1.96
N TYR A 185 4.68 -19.24 2.20
CA TYR A 185 4.22 -18.61 3.43
C TYR A 185 3.18 -19.51 4.09
N ALA A 186 3.22 -19.62 5.41
CA ALA A 186 2.29 -20.44 6.16
C ALA A 186 1.73 -19.69 7.37
N VAL A 187 0.45 -19.87 7.62
CA VAL A 187 -0.24 -19.33 8.80
C VAL A 187 -0.58 -20.52 9.70
N PRO A 188 0.11 -20.69 10.84
CA PRO A 188 -0.25 -21.70 11.82
C PRO A 188 -1.65 -21.43 12.36
N LEU A 189 -2.54 -22.38 12.24
CA LEU A 189 -3.95 -22.20 12.60
C LEU A 189 -4.25 -22.69 14.02
N GLY A 190 -3.42 -23.59 14.58
CA GLY A 190 -3.55 -24.08 15.94
C GLY A 190 -5.00 -24.43 16.34
N ASN A 191 -5.45 -23.89 17.46
CA ASN A 191 -6.82 -24.07 17.97
C ASN A 191 -7.84 -23.08 17.38
N LEU A 192 -7.47 -22.27 16.39
CA LEU A 192 -8.36 -21.25 15.77
C LEU A 192 -9.37 -21.84 14.79
N ILE A 193 -9.22 -23.12 14.45
CA ILE A 193 -10.15 -23.84 13.58
C ILE A 193 -10.98 -24.81 14.42
N ASN A 194 -12.27 -24.73 14.27
CA ASN A 194 -13.17 -25.78 14.77
C ASN A 194 -13.12 -26.96 13.79
N VAL A 195 -12.29 -27.95 14.10
CA VAL A 195 -12.07 -29.15 13.27
C VAL A 195 -13.38 -29.88 12.95
N GLU A 196 -14.37 -29.81 13.86
CA GLU A 196 -15.68 -30.43 13.65
C GLU A 196 -16.52 -29.72 12.58
N GLU A 197 -16.36 -28.41 12.40
CA GLU A 197 -17.04 -27.67 11.35
C GLU A 197 -16.37 -27.86 9.97
N GLU A 198 -15.05 -28.07 9.92
CA GLU A 198 -14.35 -28.36 8.67
C GLU A 198 -14.62 -29.79 8.17
N LEU A 199 -14.71 -30.76 9.07
CA LEU A 199 -15.10 -32.14 8.73
C LEU A 199 -16.54 -32.24 8.19
N LYS A 200 -17.43 -31.31 8.52
CA LYS A 200 -18.80 -31.28 7.97
C LYS A 200 -18.88 -30.68 6.57
N LYS A 201 -17.82 -30.06 6.08
CA LYS A 201 -17.76 -29.46 4.72
C LYS A 201 -17.14 -30.38 3.68
N LEU A 202 -16.56 -31.50 4.11
CA LEU A 202 -16.09 -32.62 3.29
C LEU A 202 -17.20 -33.64 3.11
#